data_86b068bb72677b72763d54bb54147e0a
#
_entry.id   86b068bb72677b72763d54bb54147e0a
#
_cell.length_a   1.000
_cell.length_b   1.000
_cell.length_c   1.000
_cell.angle_alpha   90.00
_cell.angle_beta   90.00
_cell.angle_gamma   90.00
#
_symmetry.space_group_name_H-M   'P 1'
#
loop_
_entity.id
_entity.type
_entity.pdbx_description
1 polymer ?
#
loop_
_entity_poly.entity_id
_entity_poly.type
_entity_poly.pdbx_seq_one_letter_code
_entity_poly.pdbx_strand_id
1 'polypeptide(L)'
;GVKGCEESNISESNLYNMNTGQYDPQLTRWLGISEIDGALPPIVGSAEICGEITAQAASLTGLAAGTPVVGGLFDVVSTALCAGIEDESTLNAVMGTWAVTSGITRGLRDGEAHPYVYGRYVNDGQFIVHEASPTSSGNLEWFTAQWGEISFDEINQAVASLACSSPRLSMA
;
A
#
# COMPACT_ATOMS: atom_id res chain seq x y z
N GLY A 1 -22.26 7.65 -13.31
CA GLY A 1 -21.24 7.85 -12.27
C GLY A 1 -20.04 8.63 -12.81
N VAL A 2 -19.28 9.21 -11.93
CA VAL A 2 -18.03 9.90 -12.28
C VAL A 2 -16.90 8.85 -12.35
N LYS A 3 -16.00 8.98 -13.33
CA LYS A 3 -14.79 8.18 -13.40
C LYS A 3 -13.65 8.96 -12.75
N GLY A 4 -12.92 8.33 -11.85
CA GLY A 4 -11.74 8.90 -11.22
C GLY A 4 -10.80 7.78 -10.78
N CYS A 5 -9.51 8.08 -10.71
CA CYS A 5 -8.50 7.21 -10.14
C CYS A 5 -7.82 7.98 -9.01
N GLU A 6 -7.89 7.46 -7.81
CA GLU A 6 -7.34 8.16 -6.66
C GLU A 6 -5.80 8.14 -6.70
N GLU A 7 -5.19 9.27 -6.32
CA GLU A 7 -3.77 9.54 -6.53
C GLU A 7 -2.86 8.58 -5.78
N SER A 8 -3.15 8.26 -4.52
CA SER A 8 -2.29 7.36 -3.74
C SER A 8 -2.26 5.94 -4.33
N ASN A 9 -3.39 5.50 -4.90
CA ASN A 9 -3.49 4.20 -5.55
C ASN A 9 -2.74 4.19 -6.90
N ILE A 10 -3.03 5.15 -7.78
CA ILE A 10 -2.41 5.16 -9.12
C ILE A 10 -0.91 5.46 -9.08
N SER A 11 -0.44 6.16 -8.06
CA SER A 11 0.96 6.55 -7.92
C SER A 11 1.92 5.36 -7.79
N GLU A 12 1.45 4.22 -7.31
CA GLU A 12 2.24 3.00 -7.25
C GLU A 12 2.18 2.14 -8.51
N SER A 13 1.45 2.62 -9.52
CA SER A 13 1.44 1.97 -10.83
C SER A 13 2.59 2.48 -11.70
N ASN A 14 2.96 1.69 -12.69
CA ASN A 14 3.92 2.09 -13.72
C ASN A 14 3.31 3.02 -14.80
N LEU A 15 2.24 3.74 -14.49
CA LEU A 15 1.58 4.70 -15.38
C LEU A 15 1.72 6.14 -14.90
N TYR A 16 2.11 6.32 -13.64
CA TYR A 16 2.16 7.60 -12.96
C TYR A 16 3.60 8.10 -12.81
N ASN A 17 3.81 9.37 -13.13
CA ASN A 17 5.09 10.04 -12.93
C ASN A 17 5.08 10.77 -11.57
N MET A 18 5.85 10.26 -10.63
CA MET A 18 5.95 10.76 -9.26
C MET A 18 6.39 12.22 -9.17
N ASN A 19 7.20 12.70 -10.16
CA ASN A 19 7.70 14.07 -10.17
C ASN A 19 6.65 15.07 -10.67
N THR A 20 5.82 14.67 -11.64
CA THR A 20 4.82 15.56 -12.24
C THR A 20 3.44 15.42 -11.62
N GLY A 21 3.15 14.31 -10.92
CA GLY A 21 1.82 14.04 -10.40
C GLY A 21 0.79 13.69 -11.48
N GLN A 22 1.23 13.20 -12.63
CA GLN A 22 0.37 12.94 -13.78
C GLN A 22 0.71 11.61 -14.44
N TYR A 23 -0.20 11.10 -15.27
CA TYR A 23 0.13 10.01 -16.17
C TYR A 23 1.26 10.40 -17.10
N ASP A 24 2.13 9.45 -17.41
CA ASP A 24 3.25 9.69 -18.31
C ASP A 24 3.13 8.80 -19.57
N PRO A 25 2.83 9.41 -20.73
CA PRO A 25 2.73 8.66 -21.99
C PRO A 25 4.04 7.97 -22.41
N GLN A 26 5.17 8.32 -21.81
CA GLN A 26 6.41 7.60 -22.03
C GLN A 26 6.39 6.22 -21.39
N LEU A 27 5.77 6.11 -20.21
CA LEU A 27 5.64 4.82 -19.48
C LEU A 27 4.72 3.87 -20.26
N THR A 28 3.58 4.34 -20.76
CA THR A 28 2.66 3.51 -21.56
C THR A 28 3.32 3.05 -22.87
N ARG A 29 4.16 3.91 -23.50
CA ARG A 29 4.95 3.52 -24.67
C ARG A 29 5.97 2.42 -24.35
N TRP A 30 6.69 2.53 -23.26
CA TRP A 30 7.65 1.50 -22.84
C TRP A 30 6.99 0.17 -22.51
N LEU A 31 5.77 0.22 -21.96
CA LEU A 31 4.97 -0.96 -21.67
C LEU A 31 4.26 -1.54 -22.93
N GLY A 32 4.26 -0.81 -24.06
CA GLY A 32 3.59 -1.23 -25.29
C GLY A 32 2.06 -1.18 -25.24
N ILE A 33 1.50 -0.27 -24.42
CA ILE A 33 0.05 -0.13 -24.18
C ILE A 33 -0.45 1.30 -24.39
N SER A 34 0.17 2.08 -25.30
CA SER A 34 -0.20 3.48 -25.53
C SER A 34 -1.65 3.69 -25.98
N GLU A 35 -2.33 2.65 -26.44
CA GLU A 35 -3.74 2.70 -26.81
C GLU A 35 -4.66 3.03 -25.63
N ILE A 36 -4.20 2.86 -24.37
CA ILE A 36 -5.00 3.19 -23.19
C ILE A 36 -4.93 4.65 -22.76
N ASP A 37 -3.99 5.45 -23.30
CA ASP A 37 -3.76 6.84 -22.84
C ASP A 37 -5.02 7.68 -22.84
N GLY A 38 -5.87 7.54 -23.86
CA GLY A 38 -7.15 8.25 -23.94
C GLY A 38 -8.28 7.65 -23.09
N ALA A 39 -8.06 6.50 -22.48
CA ALA A 39 -9.05 5.79 -21.66
C ALA A 39 -8.77 5.92 -20.16
N LEU A 40 -7.59 6.41 -19.76
CA LEU A 40 -7.22 6.60 -18.38
C LEU A 40 -8.15 7.64 -17.72
N PRO A 41 -8.71 7.33 -16.54
CA PRO A 41 -9.60 8.26 -15.84
C PRO A 41 -8.82 9.44 -15.27
N PRO A 42 -9.44 10.60 -15.01
CA PRO A 42 -8.80 11.70 -14.30
C PRO A 42 -8.23 11.25 -12.95
N ILE A 43 -7.05 11.78 -12.59
CA ILE A 43 -6.49 11.60 -11.25
C ILE A 43 -7.23 12.53 -10.30
N VAL A 44 -7.63 12.01 -9.15
CA VAL A 44 -8.37 12.73 -8.11
C VAL A 44 -7.66 12.60 -6.77
N GLY A 45 -7.72 13.66 -5.96
CA GLY A 45 -7.16 13.63 -4.61
C GLY A 45 -7.99 12.80 -3.65
N SER A 46 -7.36 12.32 -2.58
CA SER A 46 -7.99 11.43 -1.59
C SER A 46 -9.24 12.05 -0.95
N ALA A 47 -9.22 13.32 -0.60
CA ALA A 47 -10.34 14.06 -0.01
C ALA A 47 -11.15 14.87 -1.03
N GLU A 48 -10.80 14.78 -2.31
CA GLU A 48 -11.53 15.47 -3.37
C GLU A 48 -12.92 14.87 -3.56
N ILE A 49 -13.95 15.74 -3.63
CA ILE A 49 -15.32 15.30 -3.88
C ILE A 49 -15.44 14.95 -5.37
N CYS A 50 -15.55 13.67 -5.66
CA CYS A 50 -15.68 13.13 -7.02
C CYS A 50 -17.12 13.15 -7.52
N GLY A 51 -18.09 13.26 -6.63
CA GLY A 51 -19.53 13.23 -6.97
C GLY A 51 -20.39 13.01 -5.74
N GLU A 52 -21.63 12.58 -5.99
CA GLU A 52 -22.60 12.34 -4.93
C GLU A 52 -23.31 10.98 -5.15
N ILE A 53 -23.83 10.43 -4.07
CA ILE A 53 -24.67 9.24 -4.11
C ILE A 53 -25.91 9.53 -4.97
N THR A 54 -26.06 8.80 -6.07
CA THR A 54 -27.23 8.92 -6.96
C THR A 54 -28.46 8.29 -6.31
N ALA A 55 -29.67 8.68 -6.77
CA ALA A 55 -30.93 8.07 -6.31
C ALA A 55 -30.93 6.54 -6.51
N GLN A 56 -30.34 6.04 -7.60
CA GLN A 56 -30.18 4.61 -7.85
C GLN A 56 -29.25 3.94 -6.83
N ALA A 57 -28.08 4.54 -6.55
CA ALA A 57 -27.16 4.02 -5.54
C ALA A 57 -27.81 4.05 -4.15
N ALA A 58 -28.50 5.13 -3.80
CA ALA A 58 -29.24 5.26 -2.55
C ALA A 58 -30.25 4.11 -2.34
N SER A 59 -30.99 3.76 -3.38
CA SER A 59 -31.98 2.66 -3.31
C SER A 59 -31.35 1.28 -3.10
N LEU A 60 -30.09 1.08 -3.55
CA LEU A 60 -29.36 -0.18 -3.42
C LEU A 60 -28.60 -0.32 -2.11
N THR A 61 -28.11 0.79 -1.58
CA THR A 61 -27.18 0.80 -0.43
C THR A 61 -27.84 1.26 0.88
N GLY A 62 -28.96 1.94 0.82
CA GLY A 62 -29.59 2.59 1.97
C GLY A 62 -28.94 3.92 2.38
N LEU A 63 -27.93 4.39 1.66
CA LEU A 63 -27.32 5.70 1.89
C LEU A 63 -28.24 6.82 1.37
N ALA A 64 -28.13 8.03 1.95
CA ALA A 64 -28.88 9.17 1.48
C ALA A 64 -28.39 9.63 0.10
N ALA A 65 -29.33 9.90 -0.82
CA ALA A 65 -29.00 10.55 -2.10
C ALA A 65 -28.41 11.94 -1.84
N GLY A 66 -27.40 12.34 -2.63
CA GLY A 66 -26.71 13.61 -2.45
C GLY A 66 -25.57 13.57 -1.42
N THR A 67 -25.33 12.43 -0.77
CA THR A 67 -24.13 12.28 0.09
C THR A 67 -22.86 12.39 -0.75
N PRO A 68 -21.90 13.29 -0.38
CA PRO A 68 -20.64 13.43 -1.11
C PRO A 68 -19.82 12.13 -1.11
N VAL A 69 -19.20 11.83 -2.25
CA VAL A 69 -18.27 10.70 -2.44
C VAL A 69 -16.91 11.26 -2.77
N VAL A 70 -15.92 10.90 -1.97
CA VAL A 70 -14.51 11.33 -2.14
C VAL A 70 -13.67 10.28 -2.85
N GLY A 71 -12.45 10.64 -3.27
CA GLY A 71 -11.50 9.77 -3.95
C GLY A 71 -11.13 8.51 -3.17
N GLY A 72 -11.00 8.62 -1.85
CA GLY A 72 -10.60 7.52 -0.99
C GLY A 72 -9.08 7.44 -0.80
N LEU A 73 -8.59 6.30 -0.37
CA LEU A 73 -7.15 6.05 -0.14
C LEU A 73 -6.79 4.62 -0.53
N PHE A 74 -5.57 4.45 -1.00
CA PHE A 74 -4.96 3.13 -1.11
C PHE A 74 -4.85 2.47 0.27
N ASP A 75 -5.05 1.17 0.36
CA ASP A 75 -5.14 0.44 1.63
C ASP A 75 -3.85 0.51 2.47
N VAL A 76 -2.67 0.46 1.83
CA VAL A 76 -1.38 0.62 2.50
C VAL A 76 -1.25 2.02 3.10
N VAL A 77 -1.67 3.05 2.37
CA VAL A 77 -1.69 4.45 2.86
C VAL A 77 -2.68 4.60 4.01
N SER A 78 -3.88 4.02 3.89
CA SER A 78 -4.87 4.00 4.96
C SER A 78 -4.33 3.35 6.24
N THR A 79 -3.64 2.22 6.09
CA THR A 79 -3.04 1.49 7.21
C THR A 79 -1.95 2.31 7.88
N ALA A 80 -1.08 2.95 7.10
CA ALA A 80 -0.03 3.82 7.60
C ALA A 80 -0.60 5.02 8.37
N LEU A 81 -1.64 5.66 7.83
CA LEU A 81 -2.34 6.77 8.47
C LEU A 81 -3.00 6.33 9.78
N CYS A 82 -3.70 5.19 9.79
CA CYS A 82 -4.30 4.63 11.00
C CYS A 82 -3.27 4.24 12.06
N ALA A 83 -2.06 3.84 11.65
CA ALA A 83 -0.94 3.57 12.54
C ALA A 83 -0.28 4.85 13.10
N GLY A 84 -0.72 6.03 12.67
CA GLY A 84 -0.22 7.32 13.15
C GLY A 84 1.12 7.73 12.55
N ILE A 85 1.42 7.30 11.31
CA ILE A 85 2.62 7.76 10.63
C ILE A 85 2.37 9.18 10.11
N GLU A 86 2.99 10.16 10.77
CA GLU A 86 2.84 11.59 10.46
C GLU A 86 4.15 12.23 9.96
N ASP A 87 5.28 11.61 10.28
CA ASP A 87 6.60 12.12 9.96
C ASP A 87 7.61 10.99 9.60
N GLU A 88 8.82 11.40 9.20
CA GLU A 88 9.88 10.48 8.76
C GLU A 88 10.53 9.68 9.91
N SER A 89 10.14 9.90 11.16
CA SER A 89 10.72 9.23 12.34
C SER A 89 10.02 7.91 12.69
N THR A 90 8.87 7.66 12.10
CA THR A 90 8.01 6.52 12.45
C THR A 90 7.90 5.55 11.27
N LEU A 91 8.01 4.26 11.56
CA LEU A 91 7.77 3.19 10.60
C LEU A 91 6.58 2.34 11.07
N ASN A 92 5.78 1.89 10.11
CA ASN A 92 4.76 0.87 10.30
C ASN A 92 5.30 -0.47 9.80
N ALA A 93 5.19 -1.52 10.59
CA ALA A 93 5.54 -2.87 10.19
C ALA A 93 4.31 -3.79 10.28
N VAL A 94 3.87 -4.28 9.15
CA VAL A 94 2.80 -5.29 9.04
C VAL A 94 3.45 -6.65 8.90
N MET A 95 3.13 -7.56 9.82
CA MET A 95 3.61 -8.93 9.82
C MET A 95 2.43 -9.89 9.62
N GLY A 96 1.98 -9.99 8.38
CA GLY A 96 0.92 -10.88 7.93
C GLY A 96 1.46 -12.01 7.04
N THR A 97 0.68 -12.45 6.07
CA THR A 97 1.15 -13.35 5.00
C THR A 97 2.34 -12.71 4.26
N TRP A 98 2.24 -11.43 3.98
CA TRP A 98 3.33 -10.56 3.56
C TRP A 98 3.92 -9.82 4.76
N ALA A 99 5.22 -9.56 4.74
CA ALA A 99 5.85 -8.56 5.60
C ALA A 99 5.96 -7.25 4.82
N VAL A 100 5.37 -6.17 5.33
CA VAL A 100 5.43 -4.84 4.71
C VAL A 100 5.92 -3.84 5.74
N THR A 101 7.01 -3.15 5.42
CA THR A 101 7.50 -2.03 6.24
C THR A 101 7.26 -0.75 5.46
N SER A 102 6.56 0.20 6.07
CA SER A 102 6.20 1.47 5.45
C SER A 102 6.65 2.64 6.32
N GLY A 103 7.08 3.70 5.68
CA GLY A 103 7.38 4.99 6.27
C GLY A 103 7.01 6.11 5.31
N ILE A 104 7.22 7.35 5.70
CA ILE A 104 7.03 8.50 4.82
C ILE A 104 8.34 9.22 4.58
N THR A 105 8.45 9.90 3.44
CA THR A 105 9.59 10.74 3.08
C THR A 105 9.12 11.98 2.33
N ARG A 106 9.93 13.04 2.36
CA ARG A 106 9.70 14.27 1.61
C ARG A 106 10.48 14.35 0.30
N GLY A 107 11.23 13.32 -0.03
CA GLY A 107 12.04 13.29 -1.24
C GLY A 107 12.15 11.89 -1.84
N LEU A 108 12.13 11.84 -3.16
CA LEU A 108 12.44 10.63 -3.91
C LEU A 108 13.97 10.48 -3.98
N ARG A 109 14.46 9.27 -3.84
CA ARG A 109 15.89 8.96 -3.99
C ARG A 109 16.16 8.36 -5.36
N ASP A 110 17.05 8.98 -6.09
CA ASP A 110 17.48 8.52 -7.40
C ASP A 110 18.75 7.69 -7.31
N GLY A 111 18.93 6.77 -8.25
CA GLY A 111 20.20 6.06 -8.45
C GLY A 111 20.51 4.95 -7.45
N GLU A 112 19.55 4.51 -6.67
CA GLU A 112 19.74 3.36 -5.77
C GLU A 112 19.77 2.05 -6.56
N ALA A 113 20.69 1.14 -6.18
CA ALA A 113 20.80 -0.18 -6.80
C ALA A 113 19.55 -1.05 -6.56
N HIS A 114 18.84 -0.81 -5.48
CA HIS A 114 17.59 -1.48 -5.10
C HIS A 114 16.58 -0.40 -4.71
N PRO A 115 15.84 0.14 -5.70
CA PRO A 115 14.86 1.19 -5.43
C PRO A 115 13.71 0.67 -4.57
N TYR A 116 13.33 1.46 -3.58
CA TYR A 116 12.10 1.22 -2.82
C TYR A 116 10.87 1.50 -3.68
N VAL A 117 9.74 0.96 -3.27
CA VAL A 117 8.43 1.34 -3.83
C VAL A 117 8.00 2.66 -3.20
N TYR A 118 7.66 3.61 -4.03
CA TYR A 118 7.16 4.92 -3.64
C TYR A 118 5.72 5.11 -4.12
N GLY A 119 4.90 5.68 -3.26
CA GLY A 119 3.55 6.13 -3.57
C GLY A 119 3.32 7.56 -3.05
N ARG A 120 2.24 8.19 -3.46
CA ARG A 120 1.79 9.46 -2.85
C ARG A 120 1.22 9.20 -1.47
N TYR A 121 1.50 10.10 -0.53
CA TYR A 121 0.89 10.09 0.79
C TYR A 121 -0.23 11.12 0.87
N VAL A 122 -0.93 11.20 2.00
CA VAL A 122 -2.11 12.06 2.17
C VAL A 122 -1.82 13.55 2.15
N ASN A 123 -0.60 13.97 2.45
CA ASN A 123 -0.19 15.37 2.46
C ASN A 123 0.65 15.71 1.24
N ASP A 124 0.49 16.91 0.72
CA ASP A 124 1.30 17.42 -0.38
C ASP A 124 2.80 17.34 -0.07
N GLY A 125 3.57 16.89 -1.04
CA GLY A 125 5.02 16.77 -0.92
C GLY A 125 5.51 15.62 -0.03
N GLN A 126 4.61 14.80 0.47
CA GLN A 126 4.96 13.55 1.16
C GLN A 126 4.74 12.34 0.26
N PHE A 127 5.62 11.37 0.42
CA PHE A 127 5.55 10.09 -0.25
C PHE A 127 5.55 8.98 0.79
N ILE A 128 4.71 7.98 0.60
CA ILE A 128 4.89 6.71 1.29
C ILE A 128 6.04 5.97 0.62
N VAL A 129 6.89 5.37 1.40
CA VAL A 129 7.94 4.46 0.95
C VAL A 129 7.77 3.14 1.65
N HIS A 130 7.79 2.06 0.92
CA HIS A 130 7.67 0.75 1.52
C HIS A 130 8.50 -0.30 0.82
N GLU A 131 8.82 -1.32 1.59
CA GLU A 131 9.41 -2.56 1.14
C GLU A 131 8.50 -3.70 1.56
N ALA A 132 8.27 -4.64 0.67
CA ALA A 132 7.38 -5.75 0.91
C ALA A 132 8.05 -7.08 0.53
N SER A 133 7.92 -8.05 1.41
CA SER A 133 8.29 -9.43 1.14
C SER A 133 7.01 -10.28 1.06
N PRO A 134 6.84 -11.09 0.00
CA PRO A 134 5.67 -11.97 -0.13
C PRO A 134 5.69 -13.14 0.85
N THR A 135 6.74 -13.27 1.65
CA THR A 135 6.94 -14.37 2.59
C THR A 135 7.18 -13.82 4.00
N SER A 136 6.25 -14.10 4.90
CA SER A 136 6.34 -13.78 6.32
C SER A 136 5.69 -14.90 7.13
N SER A 137 4.46 -14.75 7.58
CA SER A 137 3.71 -15.81 8.28
C SER A 137 3.57 -17.09 7.45
N GLY A 138 3.48 -16.97 6.13
CA GLY A 138 3.47 -18.12 5.22
C GLY A 138 4.74 -18.98 5.31
N ASN A 139 5.90 -18.40 5.64
CA ASN A 139 7.13 -19.18 5.89
C ASN A 139 7.00 -20.01 7.16
N LEU A 140 6.39 -19.45 8.20
CA LEU A 140 6.16 -20.19 9.44
C LEU A 140 5.16 -21.34 9.21
N GLU A 141 4.07 -21.10 8.49
CA GLU A 141 3.12 -22.15 8.11
C GLU A 141 3.79 -23.26 7.30
N TRP A 142 4.57 -22.88 6.29
CA TRP A 142 5.33 -23.84 5.49
C TRP A 142 6.31 -24.64 6.36
N PHE A 143 7.07 -23.96 7.22
CA PHE A 143 8.05 -24.61 8.10
C PHE A 143 7.38 -25.60 9.05
N THR A 144 6.31 -25.21 9.70
CA THR A 144 5.58 -26.11 10.64
C THR A 144 5.02 -27.34 9.93
N ALA A 145 4.55 -27.18 8.70
CA ALA A 145 4.06 -28.30 7.90
C ALA A 145 5.14 -29.38 7.60
N GLN A 146 6.44 -29.01 7.65
CA GLN A 146 7.55 -29.95 7.47
C GLN A 146 7.80 -30.81 8.73
N TRP A 147 7.31 -30.38 9.89
CA TRP A 147 7.57 -31.02 11.20
C TRP A 147 6.37 -31.83 11.71
N GLY A 148 5.30 -31.94 10.92
CA GLY A 148 4.07 -32.62 11.29
C GLY A 148 3.01 -31.68 11.87
N GLU A 149 2.05 -32.22 12.60
CA GLU A 149 0.93 -31.45 13.16
C GLU A 149 1.34 -30.74 14.46
N ILE A 150 2.23 -29.74 14.35
CA ILE A 150 2.60 -28.87 15.46
C ILE A 150 1.67 -27.64 15.43
N SER A 151 0.96 -27.38 16.51
CA SER A 151 0.10 -26.20 16.65
C SER A 151 0.91 -24.93 16.90
N PHE A 152 0.37 -23.78 16.49
CA PHE A 152 1.00 -22.48 16.80
C PHE A 152 1.11 -22.23 18.31
N ASP A 153 0.20 -22.79 19.13
CA ASP A 153 0.27 -22.68 20.59
C ASP A 153 1.48 -23.42 21.14
N GLU A 154 1.79 -24.62 20.64
CA GLU A 154 2.98 -25.36 21.03
C GLU A 154 4.27 -24.62 20.64
N ILE A 155 4.30 -24.01 19.45
CA ILE A 155 5.42 -23.17 19.00
C ILE A 155 5.58 -21.96 19.89
N ASN A 156 4.50 -21.25 20.20
CA ASN A 156 4.53 -20.07 21.05
C ASN A 156 5.02 -20.41 22.48
N GLN A 157 4.58 -21.54 23.02
CA GLN A 157 5.05 -22.02 24.32
C GLN A 157 6.56 -22.37 24.30
N ALA A 158 7.00 -23.05 23.25
CA ALA A 158 8.41 -23.39 23.07
C ALA A 158 9.26 -22.12 22.96
N VAL A 159 8.86 -21.15 22.13
CA VAL A 159 9.56 -19.87 22.00
C VAL A 159 9.58 -19.09 23.30
N ALA A 160 8.46 -19.02 24.01
CA ALA A 160 8.38 -18.33 25.30
C ALA A 160 9.28 -18.99 26.38
N SER A 161 9.54 -20.29 26.26
CA SER A 161 10.43 -21.00 27.17
C SER A 161 11.93 -20.80 26.88
N LEU A 162 12.26 -20.28 25.69
CA LEU A 162 13.65 -19.97 25.35
C LEU A 162 14.10 -18.73 26.12
N ALA A 163 15.14 -18.87 26.96
CA ALA A 163 15.76 -17.72 27.57
C ALA A 163 16.31 -16.80 26.47
N CYS A 164 15.92 -15.53 26.49
CA CYS A 164 16.32 -14.50 25.51
C CYS A 164 17.80 -14.13 25.66
N SER A 165 18.70 -15.11 25.56
CA SER A 165 20.13 -14.95 25.88
C SER A 165 21.05 -14.80 24.66
N SER A 166 20.56 -14.86 23.45
CA SER A 166 21.36 -14.44 22.28
C SER A 166 20.58 -14.50 20.97
N PRO A 167 20.46 -13.41 20.20
CA PRO A 167 19.96 -13.47 18.84
C PRO A 167 21.09 -14.03 17.94
N ARG A 168 21.13 -15.33 17.75
CA ARG A 168 22.08 -15.97 16.83
C ARG A 168 21.42 -16.71 15.69
N LEU A 169 20.34 -16.17 15.16
CA LEU A 169 19.77 -16.64 13.89
C LEU A 169 19.66 -15.42 12.98
N SER A 170 20.74 -15.17 12.22
CA SER A 170 20.60 -14.43 10.98
C SER A 170 20.27 -15.47 9.90
N MET A 171 19.08 -15.42 9.35
CA MET A 171 18.82 -16.08 8.07
C MET A 171 19.42 -15.20 6.98
N ALA A 172 20.43 -15.72 6.29
CA ALA A 172 21.01 -15.09 5.11
C ALA A 172 20.15 -15.39 3.90
#